data_740b31120ee95a4cc5bd6236f9a1d0b6
#
_entry.id   740b31120ee95a4cc5bd6236f9a1d0b6
#
_cell.length_a   1.000
_cell.length_b   1.000
_cell.length_c   1.000
_cell.angle_alpha   90.00
_cell.angle_beta   90.00
_cell.angle_gamma   90.00
#
_symmetry.space_group_name_H-M   'P 1'
#
loop_
_entity.id
_entity.type
_entity.pdbx_description
1 polymer ?
#
loop_
_entity_poly.entity_id
_entity_poly.type
_entity_poly.pdbx_seq_one_letter_code
_entity_poly.pdbx_strand_id
1 'polypeptide(L)'
;LKNRGWFPVFEEGDEELLKYTCDYLCFSYYRSNTLTEGEFDMTTPFNDIVEKHVVKNPHLEATEWGWEKDAIGFRWVMNTLSERYDLPCFVLENGMGARESLNENDTVDDDYRIEYHRNHIQEMKNAILEDGVDCLGYITWGPIDIPSSSCQIAKRYGFVYVNRTDEE
;
A
#
# COMPACT_ATOMS: atom_id res chain seq x y z
N LEU A 1 -5.15 21.14 2.77
CA LEU A 1 -6.25 21.80 2.05
C LEU A 1 -6.33 23.28 2.44
N LYS A 2 -6.44 23.61 3.73
CA LYS A 2 -6.50 24.99 4.23
C LYS A 2 -5.35 25.87 3.73
N ASN A 3 -4.13 25.35 3.76
CA ASN A 3 -2.92 26.06 3.30
C ASN A 3 -2.85 26.27 1.78
N ARG A 4 -3.69 25.54 1.02
CA ARG A 4 -3.82 25.68 -0.45
C ARG A 4 -4.99 26.58 -0.86
N GLY A 5 -5.70 27.18 0.10
CA GLY A 5 -6.92 27.96 -0.18
C GLY A 5 -8.09 27.10 -0.70
N TRP A 6 -7.97 25.78 -0.66
CA TRP A 6 -9.01 24.85 -1.07
C TRP A 6 -9.84 24.45 0.16
N PHE A 7 -10.80 25.24 0.44
CA PHE A 7 -11.75 24.91 1.48
C PHE A 7 -13.10 24.65 0.83
N PRO A 8 -13.74 23.52 1.07
CA PRO A 8 -15.09 23.28 0.58
C PRO A 8 -16.03 24.34 1.14
N VAL A 9 -16.92 24.84 0.32
CA VAL A 9 -18.03 25.68 0.76
C VAL A 9 -19.10 24.74 1.29
N PHE A 10 -19.37 24.81 2.58
CA PHE A 10 -20.42 24.02 3.21
C PHE A 10 -21.77 24.68 3.02
N GLU A 11 -22.76 23.90 2.65
CA GLU A 11 -24.16 24.29 2.64
C GLU A 11 -24.85 23.92 3.99
N GLU A 12 -26.06 24.43 4.20
CA GLU A 12 -26.84 24.10 5.38
C GLU A 12 -27.14 22.58 5.41
N GLY A 13 -26.75 21.92 6.49
CA GLY A 13 -26.94 20.49 6.69
C GLY A 13 -25.72 19.60 6.33
N ASP A 14 -24.71 20.10 5.62
CA ASP A 14 -23.53 19.32 5.22
C ASP A 14 -22.76 18.78 6.44
N GLU A 15 -22.60 19.58 7.49
CA GLU A 15 -21.92 19.14 8.72
C GLU A 15 -22.64 17.99 9.41
N GLU A 16 -23.98 17.96 9.36
CA GLU A 16 -24.77 16.87 9.93
C GLU A 16 -24.63 15.59 9.08
N LEU A 17 -24.67 15.71 7.74
CA LEU A 17 -24.45 14.58 6.84
C LEU A 17 -23.06 13.97 6.98
N LEU A 18 -22.04 14.77 7.24
CA LEU A 18 -20.66 14.32 7.41
C LEU A 18 -20.39 13.58 8.72
N LYS A 19 -21.33 13.54 9.65
CA LYS A 19 -21.21 12.76 10.90
C LYS A 19 -21.39 11.25 10.68
N TYR A 20 -22.00 10.83 9.58
CA TYR A 20 -22.34 9.44 9.28
C TYR A 20 -21.71 8.99 7.97
N THR A 21 -20.38 9.01 7.90
CA THR A 21 -19.69 8.86 6.63
C THR A 21 -19.31 7.43 6.27
N CYS A 22 -18.93 6.59 7.23
CA CYS A 22 -18.54 5.20 6.98
C CYS A 22 -18.61 4.35 8.26
N ASP A 23 -18.82 3.04 8.08
CA ASP A 23 -18.84 2.06 9.16
C ASP A 23 -17.46 1.46 9.42
N TYR A 24 -16.55 1.54 8.45
CA TYR A 24 -15.18 1.05 8.51
C TYR A 24 -14.29 1.78 7.50
N LEU A 25 -12.98 1.70 7.70
CA LEU A 25 -11.98 2.31 6.82
C LEU A 25 -11.31 1.27 5.94
N CYS A 26 -11.26 1.53 4.65
CA CYS A 26 -10.51 0.72 3.69
C CYS A 26 -9.23 1.40 3.29
N PHE A 27 -8.15 0.64 3.15
CA PHE A 27 -6.89 1.15 2.64
C PHE A 27 -6.09 0.07 1.89
N SER A 28 -5.21 0.54 1.01
CA SER A 28 -4.20 -0.27 0.32
C SER A 28 -2.84 0.04 0.88
N TYR A 29 -2.00 -0.99 1.07
CA TYR A 29 -0.63 -0.81 1.52
C TYR A 29 0.33 -1.67 0.71
N TYR A 30 1.36 -1.07 0.15
CA TYR A 30 2.39 -1.76 -0.63
C TYR A 30 3.80 -1.48 -0.14
N ARG A 31 4.04 -0.27 0.33
CA ARG A 31 5.37 0.21 0.71
C ARG A 31 5.27 1.45 1.59
N SER A 32 6.37 1.79 2.24
CA SER A 32 6.65 3.13 2.73
C SER A 32 7.48 3.91 1.70
N ASN A 33 7.58 5.22 1.89
CA ASN A 33 8.48 6.08 1.16
C ASN A 33 9.29 6.89 2.16
N THR A 34 10.60 6.87 2.03
CA THR A 34 11.50 7.72 2.79
C THR A 34 11.79 8.98 1.99
N LEU A 35 11.53 10.14 2.57
CA LEU A 35 11.74 11.43 1.92
C LEU A 35 12.93 12.17 2.53
N THR A 36 13.66 12.92 1.70
CA THR A 36 14.68 13.83 2.20
C THR A 36 14.04 14.98 2.96
N GLU A 37 14.78 15.51 3.95
CA GLU A 37 14.44 16.80 4.54
C GLU A 37 14.54 17.91 3.48
N GLY A 38 13.63 18.87 3.52
CA GLY A 38 13.63 19.99 2.59
C GLY A 38 12.35 20.82 2.64
N GLU A 39 12.35 21.91 1.92
CA GLU A 39 11.16 22.71 1.69
C GLU A 39 10.33 22.09 0.55
N PHE A 40 9.06 21.84 0.83
CA PHE A 40 8.13 21.32 -0.15
C PHE A 40 7.21 22.42 -0.65
N ASP A 41 7.14 22.60 -1.96
CA ASP A 41 6.10 23.42 -2.56
C ASP A 41 4.74 22.71 -2.42
N MET A 42 3.96 23.17 -1.46
CA MET A 42 2.64 22.60 -1.16
C MET A 42 1.60 22.83 -2.26
N THR A 43 1.93 23.58 -3.31
CA THR A 43 1.08 23.71 -4.50
C THR A 43 1.33 22.59 -5.52
N THR A 44 2.48 21.95 -5.44
CA THR A 44 2.83 20.77 -6.26
C THR A 44 1.96 19.56 -5.85
N PRO A 45 1.48 18.74 -6.81
CA PRO A 45 0.80 17.49 -6.51
C PRO A 45 1.64 16.58 -5.60
N PHE A 46 0.99 15.89 -4.68
CA PHE A 46 1.69 15.08 -3.68
C PHE A 46 2.60 13.99 -4.30
N ASN A 47 2.13 13.34 -5.37
CA ASN A 47 2.93 12.32 -6.07
C ASN A 47 4.22 12.89 -6.66
N ASP A 48 4.17 14.09 -7.22
CA ASP A 48 5.35 14.76 -7.79
C ASP A 48 6.33 15.17 -6.68
N ILE A 49 5.82 15.54 -5.49
CA ILE A 49 6.64 15.79 -4.31
C ILE A 49 7.35 14.50 -3.91
N VAL A 50 6.62 13.38 -3.82
CA VAL A 50 7.20 12.07 -3.46
C VAL A 50 8.26 11.67 -4.47
N GLU A 51 7.98 11.70 -5.77
CA GLU A 51 8.94 11.34 -6.82
C GLU A 51 10.25 12.14 -6.73
N LYS A 52 10.14 13.43 -6.47
CA LYS A 52 11.30 14.34 -6.42
C LYS A 52 12.16 14.17 -5.16
N HIS A 53 11.57 13.77 -4.05
CA HIS A 53 12.20 13.78 -2.73
C HIS A 53 12.38 12.38 -2.14
N VAL A 54 11.89 11.32 -2.80
CA VAL A 54 12.09 9.96 -2.32
C VAL A 54 13.56 9.56 -2.37
N VAL A 55 14.02 8.96 -1.30
CA VAL A 55 15.37 8.38 -1.19
C VAL A 55 15.27 6.96 -0.67
N LYS A 56 16.29 6.16 -0.97
CA LYS A 56 16.36 4.79 -0.46
C LYS A 56 16.55 4.78 1.05
N ASN A 57 15.71 4.04 1.76
CA ASN A 57 15.91 3.77 3.17
C ASN A 57 17.07 2.78 3.35
N PRO A 58 18.11 3.13 4.13
CA PRO A 58 19.25 2.23 4.35
C PRO A 58 18.92 1.01 5.23
N HIS A 59 17.76 0.99 5.88
CA HIS A 59 17.33 -0.05 6.82
C HIS A 59 16.29 -1.00 6.24
N LEU A 60 15.78 -0.72 5.02
CA LEU A 60 14.75 -1.54 4.38
C LEU A 60 15.27 -2.10 3.06
N GLU A 61 14.90 -3.34 2.82
CA GLU A 61 15.04 -3.92 1.48
C GLU A 61 13.98 -3.35 0.55
N ALA A 62 14.32 -3.21 -0.72
CA ALA A 62 13.39 -2.76 -1.74
C ALA A 62 13.28 -3.79 -2.87
N THR A 63 12.12 -3.79 -3.53
CA THR A 63 11.92 -4.54 -4.78
C THR A 63 12.75 -3.92 -5.91
N GLU A 64 12.84 -4.59 -7.04
CA GLU A 64 13.52 -4.07 -8.24
C GLU A 64 12.88 -2.77 -8.79
N TRP A 65 11.64 -2.45 -8.40
CA TRP A 65 11.00 -1.16 -8.67
C TRP A 65 11.23 -0.11 -7.59
N GLY A 66 12.17 -0.35 -6.65
CA GLY A 66 12.48 0.58 -5.57
C GLY A 66 11.38 0.68 -4.50
N TRP A 67 10.45 -0.28 -4.44
CA TRP A 67 9.42 -0.30 -3.41
C TRP A 67 9.96 -0.96 -2.14
N GLU A 68 10.01 -0.19 -1.08
CA GLU A 68 10.50 -0.65 0.22
C GLU A 68 9.54 -1.65 0.86
N LYS A 69 10.09 -2.79 1.30
CA LYS A 69 9.35 -3.85 1.99
C LYS A 69 9.28 -3.50 3.47
N ASP A 70 8.18 -2.92 3.91
CA ASP A 70 8.04 -2.39 5.27
C ASP A 70 6.78 -2.93 5.97
N ALA A 71 6.90 -4.11 6.54
CA ALA A 71 5.81 -4.73 7.29
C ALA A 71 5.52 -4.00 8.63
N ILE A 72 6.54 -3.41 9.24
CA ILE A 72 6.37 -2.60 10.47
C ILE A 72 5.60 -1.32 10.15
N GLY A 73 5.92 -0.67 9.03
CA GLY A 73 5.16 0.47 8.53
C GLY A 73 3.70 0.13 8.26
N PHE A 74 3.41 -1.07 7.80
CA PHE A 74 2.04 -1.55 7.65
C PHE A 74 1.29 -1.60 9.00
N ARG A 75 1.90 -2.20 10.05
CA ARG A 75 1.34 -2.20 11.40
C ARG A 75 1.12 -0.77 11.92
N TRP A 76 2.09 0.10 11.68
CA TRP A 76 1.99 1.51 12.08
C TRP A 76 0.81 2.23 11.40
N VAL A 77 0.56 1.98 10.12
CA VAL A 77 -0.59 2.55 9.39
C VAL A 77 -1.90 2.04 9.99
N MET A 78 -2.02 0.75 10.28
CA MET A 78 -3.20 0.17 10.92
C MET A 78 -3.50 0.83 12.26
N ASN A 79 -2.49 0.96 13.12
CA ASN A 79 -2.62 1.65 14.40
C ASN A 79 -3.03 3.11 14.23
N THR A 80 -2.37 3.83 13.33
CA THR A 80 -2.65 5.25 13.08
C THR A 80 -4.09 5.48 12.61
N LEU A 81 -4.61 4.60 11.75
CA LEU A 81 -5.99 4.70 11.27
C LEU A 81 -6.98 4.37 12.39
N SER A 82 -6.73 3.31 13.15
CA SER A 82 -7.57 2.90 14.27
C SER A 82 -7.63 3.99 15.34
N GLU A 83 -6.49 4.48 15.81
CA GLU A 83 -6.42 5.54 16.83
C GLU A 83 -7.06 6.86 16.39
N ARG A 84 -6.93 7.19 15.11
CA ARG A 84 -7.40 8.48 14.58
C ARG A 84 -8.91 8.53 14.38
N TYR A 85 -9.51 7.43 13.96
CA TYR A 85 -10.89 7.39 13.50
C TYR A 85 -11.81 6.57 14.39
N ASP A 86 -11.26 5.73 15.27
CA ASP A 86 -12.02 4.82 16.14
C ASP A 86 -13.02 3.95 15.35
N LEU A 87 -12.57 3.45 14.19
CA LEU A 87 -13.34 2.63 13.27
C LEU A 87 -12.56 1.35 12.91
N PRO A 88 -13.29 0.25 12.66
CA PRO A 88 -12.66 -0.94 12.11
C PRO A 88 -11.94 -0.64 10.79
N CYS A 89 -10.88 -1.35 10.51
CA CYS A 89 -10.16 -1.22 9.24
C CYS A 89 -10.29 -2.48 8.37
N PHE A 90 -10.14 -2.31 7.06
CA PHE A 90 -10.10 -3.39 6.09
C PHE A 90 -8.95 -3.15 5.11
N VAL A 91 -8.04 -4.11 5.01
CA VAL A 91 -6.93 -4.06 4.05
C VAL A 91 -7.44 -4.53 2.70
N LEU A 92 -7.68 -3.61 1.77
CA LEU A 92 -8.20 -3.93 0.44
C LEU A 92 -7.14 -4.46 -0.52
N GLU A 93 -5.91 -4.01 -0.36
CA GLU A 93 -4.82 -4.43 -1.22
C GLU A 93 -3.51 -4.47 -0.45
N ASN A 94 -2.80 -5.58 -0.59
CA ASN A 94 -1.41 -5.71 -0.19
C ASN A 94 -0.73 -6.71 -1.13
N GLY A 95 0.47 -6.41 -1.59
CA GLY A 95 1.20 -7.27 -2.51
C GLY A 95 2.51 -6.67 -2.98
N MET A 96 3.27 -7.45 -3.71
CA MET A 96 4.50 -6.97 -4.34
C MET A 96 4.59 -7.44 -5.79
N GLY A 97 5.06 -6.55 -6.65
CA GLY A 97 5.39 -6.90 -8.03
C GLY A 97 6.83 -7.37 -8.14
N ALA A 98 7.05 -8.37 -8.97
CA ALA A 98 8.36 -8.91 -9.30
C ALA A 98 8.45 -9.27 -10.79
N ARG A 99 9.67 -9.35 -11.33
CA ARG A 99 9.91 -10.01 -12.61
C ARG A 99 9.98 -11.50 -12.37
N GLU A 100 9.28 -12.26 -13.18
CA GLU A 100 9.16 -13.69 -13.02
C GLU A 100 9.37 -14.41 -14.34
N SER A 101 9.95 -15.58 -14.25
CA SER A 101 10.05 -16.53 -15.36
C SER A 101 9.75 -17.92 -14.84
N LEU A 102 9.18 -18.75 -15.70
CA LEU A 102 9.00 -20.17 -15.38
C LEU A 102 10.35 -20.86 -15.30
N ASN A 103 10.50 -21.70 -14.30
CA ASN A 103 11.59 -22.64 -14.17
C ASN A 103 11.35 -23.88 -15.04
N GLU A 104 12.27 -24.85 -15.02
CA GLU A 104 12.19 -26.10 -15.80
C GLU A 104 11.01 -27.03 -15.46
N ASN A 105 10.30 -26.73 -14.36
CA ASN A 105 9.09 -27.46 -13.93
C ASN A 105 7.80 -26.70 -14.26
N ASP A 106 7.86 -25.66 -15.08
CA ASP A 106 6.75 -24.75 -15.38
C ASP A 106 6.16 -24.08 -14.13
N THR A 107 6.99 -23.80 -13.14
CA THR A 107 6.60 -23.09 -11.92
C THR A 107 7.47 -21.86 -11.70
N VAL A 108 7.06 -20.98 -10.80
CA VAL A 108 7.84 -19.83 -10.33
C VAL A 108 8.34 -20.11 -8.92
N ASP A 109 9.62 -19.85 -8.67
CA ASP A 109 10.20 -19.91 -7.32
C ASP A 109 9.82 -18.61 -6.57
N ASP A 110 8.75 -18.65 -5.81
CA ASP A 110 8.01 -17.49 -5.28
C ASP A 110 8.27 -17.22 -3.79
N ASP A 111 9.38 -17.70 -3.26
CA ASP A 111 9.78 -17.57 -1.85
C ASP A 111 9.80 -16.10 -1.37
N TYR A 112 10.25 -15.19 -2.23
CA TYR A 112 10.29 -13.75 -1.94
C TYR A 112 8.90 -13.15 -1.71
N ARG A 113 7.86 -13.62 -2.45
CA ARG A 113 6.47 -13.17 -2.29
C ARG A 113 5.85 -13.81 -1.05
N ILE A 114 6.14 -15.08 -0.82
CA ILE A 114 5.73 -15.79 0.40
C ILE A 114 6.28 -15.09 1.63
N GLU A 115 7.54 -14.69 1.63
CA GLU A 115 8.16 -13.96 2.72
C GLU A 115 7.53 -12.58 2.93
N TYR A 116 7.31 -11.83 1.84
CA TYR A 116 6.64 -10.53 1.90
C TYR A 116 5.28 -10.63 2.59
N HIS A 117 4.42 -11.54 2.12
CA HIS A 117 3.08 -11.72 2.71
C HIS A 117 3.15 -12.25 4.14
N ARG A 118 4.04 -13.19 4.43
CA ARG A 118 4.23 -13.70 5.79
C ARG A 118 4.56 -12.58 6.78
N ASN A 119 5.47 -11.69 6.43
CA ASN A 119 5.89 -10.59 7.28
C ASN A 119 4.76 -9.58 7.47
N HIS A 120 4.03 -9.21 6.42
CA HIS A 120 2.90 -8.29 6.54
C HIS A 120 1.73 -8.89 7.33
N ILE A 121 1.39 -10.15 7.10
CA ILE A 121 0.34 -10.86 7.86
C ILE A 121 0.75 -11.01 9.33
N GLN A 122 2.04 -11.24 9.62
CA GLN A 122 2.50 -11.29 11.00
C GLN A 122 2.34 -9.94 11.69
N GLU A 123 2.68 -8.84 11.03
CA GLU A 123 2.52 -7.50 11.60
C GLU A 123 1.05 -7.07 11.70
N MET A 124 0.19 -7.50 10.77
CA MET A 124 -1.27 -7.36 10.93
C MET A 124 -1.77 -8.12 12.16
N LYS A 125 -1.30 -9.34 12.36
CA LYS A 125 -1.64 -10.13 13.56
C LYS A 125 -1.18 -9.44 14.84
N ASN A 126 0.00 -8.84 14.85
CA ASN A 126 0.51 -8.07 15.99
C ASN A 126 -0.37 -6.82 16.24
N ALA A 127 -0.77 -6.10 15.19
CA ALA A 127 -1.69 -4.97 15.31
C ALA A 127 -3.03 -5.37 15.96
N ILE A 128 -3.58 -6.52 15.57
CA ILE A 128 -4.85 -7.03 16.13
C ILE A 128 -4.67 -7.50 17.58
N LEU A 129 -3.67 -8.33 17.86
CA LEU A 129 -3.56 -9.05 19.14
C LEU A 129 -2.85 -8.26 20.21
N GLU A 130 -1.90 -7.41 19.85
CA GLU A 130 -1.07 -6.65 20.80
C GLU A 130 -1.53 -5.20 20.92
N ASP A 131 -1.95 -4.58 19.78
CA ASP A 131 -2.29 -3.17 19.74
C ASP A 131 -3.81 -2.94 19.83
N GLY A 132 -4.63 -3.98 19.66
CA GLY A 132 -6.09 -3.89 19.77
C GLY A 132 -6.80 -3.30 18.56
N VAL A 133 -6.16 -3.31 17.39
CA VAL A 133 -6.77 -2.83 16.15
C VAL A 133 -7.90 -3.76 15.72
N ASP A 134 -9.09 -3.21 15.49
CA ASP A 134 -10.20 -3.96 14.90
C ASP A 134 -10.01 -4.04 13.38
N CYS A 135 -9.70 -5.25 12.88
CA CYS A 135 -9.45 -5.52 11.48
C CYS A 135 -10.45 -6.53 10.92
N LEU A 136 -11.30 -6.09 10.00
CA LEU A 136 -12.36 -6.89 9.40
C LEU A 136 -11.87 -7.88 8.37
N GLY A 137 -10.73 -7.62 7.73
CA GLY A 137 -10.20 -8.50 6.71
C GLY A 137 -8.97 -7.98 5.98
N TYR A 138 -8.44 -8.88 5.15
CA TYR A 138 -7.25 -8.65 4.34
C TYR A 138 -7.40 -9.29 2.98
N ILE A 139 -7.15 -8.52 1.94
CA ILE A 139 -7.15 -8.96 0.55
C ILE A 139 -5.79 -8.68 -0.06
N THR A 140 -5.26 -9.67 -0.75
CA THR A 140 -4.03 -9.52 -1.53
C THR A 140 -4.34 -8.88 -2.88
N TRP A 141 -3.42 -8.06 -3.36
CA TRP A 141 -3.48 -7.56 -4.73
C TRP A 141 -2.92 -8.59 -5.70
N GLY A 142 -3.77 -8.94 -6.70
CA GLY A 142 -3.40 -9.79 -7.81
C GLY A 142 -3.36 -11.29 -7.48
N PRO A 143 -4.50 -11.99 -7.31
CA PRO A 143 -4.49 -13.45 -7.22
C PRO A 143 -4.01 -14.09 -8.53
N ILE A 144 -4.23 -13.43 -9.66
CA ILE A 144 -3.79 -13.82 -11.00
C ILE A 144 -2.97 -12.67 -11.58
N ASP A 145 -1.96 -12.96 -12.38
CA ASP A 145 -1.16 -11.94 -13.05
C ASP A 145 -2.01 -11.03 -13.93
N ILE A 146 -1.95 -9.75 -13.61
CA ILE A 146 -2.56 -8.66 -14.38
C ILE A 146 -1.48 -7.59 -14.67
N PRO A 147 -1.66 -6.76 -15.71
CA PRO A 147 -0.81 -5.58 -15.88
C PRO A 147 -0.89 -4.65 -14.66
N SER A 148 0.23 -4.05 -14.27
CA SER A 148 0.23 -3.07 -13.19
C SER A 148 -0.59 -1.82 -13.57
N SER A 149 -1.00 -1.04 -12.58
CA SER A 149 -1.72 0.23 -12.80
C SER A 149 -0.92 1.25 -13.64
N SER A 150 0.42 1.10 -13.69
CA SER A 150 1.31 1.87 -14.56
C SER A 150 1.55 1.21 -15.92
N CYS A 151 0.72 0.25 -16.32
CA CYS A 151 0.81 -0.51 -17.57
C CYS A 151 2.12 -1.29 -17.77
N GLN A 152 2.86 -1.58 -16.71
CA GLN A 152 4.08 -2.39 -16.78
C GLN A 152 3.71 -3.87 -16.77
N ILE A 153 3.80 -4.51 -17.92
CA ILE A 153 3.45 -5.93 -18.09
C ILE A 153 4.44 -6.84 -17.35
N ALA A 154 5.73 -6.48 -17.35
CA ALA A 154 6.78 -7.23 -16.68
C ALA A 154 6.65 -7.25 -15.14
N LYS A 155 5.87 -6.34 -14.56
CA LYS A 155 5.64 -6.25 -13.12
C LYS A 155 4.51 -7.17 -12.71
N ARG A 156 4.83 -8.39 -12.34
CA ARG A 156 3.89 -9.45 -11.99
C ARG A 156 3.57 -9.45 -10.50
N TYR A 157 2.30 -9.57 -10.17
CA TYR A 157 1.81 -9.57 -8.78
C TYR A 157 1.15 -10.88 -8.39
N GLY A 158 0.73 -11.68 -9.38
CA GLY A 158 -0.17 -12.81 -9.17
C GLY A 158 0.45 -13.98 -8.42
N PHE A 159 -0.40 -14.73 -7.72
CA PHE A 159 -0.07 -16.08 -7.23
C PHE A 159 -0.24 -17.12 -8.32
N VAL A 160 -1.03 -16.82 -9.32
CA VAL A 160 -1.23 -17.64 -10.52
C VAL A 160 -0.52 -16.96 -11.68
N TYR A 161 0.52 -17.61 -12.18
CA TYR A 161 1.27 -17.14 -13.33
C TYR A 161 0.42 -17.18 -14.59
N VAL A 162 0.43 -16.09 -15.36
CA VAL A 162 -0.18 -16.02 -16.68
C VAL A 162 0.92 -16.07 -17.74
N ASN A 163 0.88 -17.08 -18.61
CA ASN A 163 1.82 -17.20 -19.71
C ASN A 163 1.54 -16.12 -20.77
N ARG A 164 2.28 -15.03 -20.67
CA ARG A 164 2.22 -13.87 -21.57
C ARG A 164 3.65 -13.40 -21.86
N THR A 165 3.84 -12.66 -22.95
CA THR A 165 5.10 -11.96 -23.19
C THR A 165 5.18 -10.73 -22.28
N ASP A 166 6.37 -10.49 -21.73
CA ASP A 166 6.67 -9.30 -20.94
C ASP A 166 7.28 -8.18 -21.82
N GLU A 167 7.02 -8.24 -23.10
CA GLU A 167 7.39 -7.21 -24.06
C GLU A 167 6.43 -6.02 -23.93
N GLU A 168 7.00 -4.85 -23.79
CA GLU A 168 6.28 -3.57 -23.76
C GLU A 168 6.01 -3.03 -25.16
#